data_cfda70f8cfcabc000177612f7f46bc75
#
_entry.id   cfda70f8cfcabc000177612f7f46bc75
#
_cell.length_a   1.000
_cell.length_b   1.000
_cell.length_c   1.000
_cell.angle_alpha   90.00
_cell.angle_beta   90.00
_cell.angle_gamma   90.00
#
_symmetry.space_group_name_H-M   'P 1'
#
loop_
_entity.id
_entity.type
_entity.pdbx_description
1 polymer ?
#
loop_
_entity_poly.entity_id
_entity_poly.type
_entity_poly.pdbx_seq_one_letter_code
_entity_poly.pdbx_strand_id
1 'polypeptide(L)'
;MTTIIKIDMSRVHFNDNQKAAIVSLLIEMINVDRVVDPSECDEFDIICAEYGIDDETYRLGKALDCMVALDMMKRMSDLQKIAAAQLLTRVIDADANADDNEIRLLNVICRYTGVDLLIDAHGDEG
;
A
#
# COMPACT_ATOMS: atom_id res chain seq x y z
N MET A 1 5.96 -7.01 -24.26
CA MET A 1 5.51 -7.47 -23.30
C MET A 1 5.58 -6.64 -22.19
N THR A 2 4.76 -6.65 -21.56
CA THR A 2 4.81 -5.89 -20.53
C THR A 2 5.81 -6.22 -19.60
N THR A 3 6.56 -5.33 -19.25
CA THR A 3 7.43 -5.60 -18.29
C THR A 3 6.86 -5.38 -17.05
N ILE A 4 6.76 -6.35 -16.33
CA ILE A 4 6.20 -6.26 -15.09
C ILE A 4 7.20 -6.52 -14.08
N ILE A 5 7.26 -5.70 -13.09
CA ILE A 5 8.09 -5.97 -11.95
C ILE A 5 7.41 -7.06 -11.20
N LYS A 6 7.95 -8.24 -11.30
CA LYS A 6 7.37 -9.35 -10.59
C LYS A 6 8.08 -9.52 -9.29
N ILE A 7 7.40 -9.20 -8.22
CA ILE A 7 7.95 -9.34 -6.89
C ILE A 7 7.27 -10.51 -6.24
N ASP A 8 8.09 -11.41 -5.75
CA ASP A 8 7.56 -12.49 -4.94
C ASP A 8 7.27 -11.89 -3.59
N MET A 9 6.04 -11.54 -3.36
CA MET A 9 5.63 -10.85 -2.15
C MET A 9 5.94 -11.67 -0.90
N SER A 10 6.03 -12.98 -1.02
CA SER A 10 6.34 -13.81 0.13
C SER A 10 7.77 -13.60 0.63
N ARG A 11 8.62 -13.00 -0.20
CA ARG A 11 10.00 -12.74 0.20
C ARG A 11 10.21 -11.33 0.73
N VAL A 12 9.18 -10.49 0.67
CA VAL A 12 9.30 -9.14 1.17
C VAL A 12 8.80 -9.13 2.59
N HIS A 13 9.68 -8.77 3.51
CA HIS A 13 9.33 -8.74 4.92
C HIS A 13 9.25 -7.30 5.41
N PHE A 14 8.31 -7.05 6.30
CA PHE A 14 8.17 -5.76 6.94
C PHE A 14 8.29 -5.97 8.45
N ASN A 15 8.99 -5.07 9.12
CA ASN A 15 9.00 -5.11 10.58
C ASN A 15 7.69 -4.56 11.12
N ASP A 16 7.49 -4.63 12.43
CA ASP A 16 6.20 -4.24 13.03
C ASP A 16 5.87 -2.78 12.79
N ASN A 17 6.84 -1.88 12.84
CA ASN A 17 6.61 -0.47 12.57
C ASN A 17 6.23 -0.24 11.11
N GLN A 18 6.87 -0.95 10.20
CA GLN A 18 6.55 -0.85 8.78
C GLN A 18 5.15 -1.40 8.50
N LYS A 19 4.78 -2.49 9.18
CA LYS A 19 3.41 -3.01 9.06
C LYS A 19 2.39 -1.99 9.55
N ALA A 20 2.68 -1.31 10.65
CA ALA A 20 1.79 -0.27 11.15
C ALA A 20 1.66 0.87 10.15
N ALA A 21 2.75 1.25 9.49
CA ALA A 21 2.70 2.29 8.47
C ALA A 21 1.83 1.85 7.29
N ILE A 22 1.96 0.60 6.86
CA ILE A 22 1.14 0.07 5.78
C ILE A 22 -0.33 0.07 6.19
N VAL A 23 -0.65 -0.35 7.41
CA VAL A 23 -2.03 -0.32 7.93
C VAL A 23 -2.58 1.11 7.86
N SER A 24 -1.80 2.09 8.31
CA SER A 24 -2.22 3.48 8.28
C SER A 24 -2.58 3.94 6.87
N LEU A 25 -1.71 3.61 5.90
CA LEU A 25 -1.94 4.00 4.51
C LEU A 25 -3.12 3.28 3.88
N LEU A 26 -3.31 1.99 4.22
CA LEU A 26 -4.45 1.23 3.72
C LEU A 26 -5.76 1.80 4.25
N ILE A 27 -5.80 2.15 5.53
CA ILE A 27 -6.99 2.75 6.13
C ILE A 27 -7.29 4.09 5.48
N GLU A 28 -6.25 4.89 5.24
CA GLU A 28 -6.42 6.18 4.59
C GLU A 28 -6.99 5.99 3.19
N MET A 29 -6.50 4.99 2.47
CA MET A 29 -6.97 4.69 1.12
C MET A 29 -8.44 4.30 1.12
N ILE A 30 -8.85 3.44 2.05
CA ILE A 30 -10.23 2.97 2.13
C ILE A 30 -11.18 4.12 2.46
N ASN A 31 -10.73 5.09 3.24
CA ASN A 31 -11.59 6.16 3.72
C ASN A 31 -11.50 7.46 2.93
N VAL A 32 -10.70 7.50 1.87
CA VAL A 32 -10.38 8.77 1.20
C VAL A 32 -11.61 9.47 0.63
N ASP A 33 -12.60 8.71 0.18
CA ASP A 33 -13.82 9.29 -0.37
C ASP A 33 -14.98 9.27 0.62
N ARG A 34 -14.71 8.84 1.85
CA ARG A 34 -15.71 8.74 2.93
C ARG A 34 -16.78 7.68 2.69
N VAL A 35 -16.61 6.88 1.66
CA VAL A 35 -17.51 5.75 1.41
C VAL A 35 -16.68 4.50 1.57
N VAL A 36 -17.00 3.70 2.58
CA VAL A 36 -16.23 2.48 2.85
C VAL A 36 -16.84 1.35 2.04
N ASP A 37 -16.05 0.77 1.14
CA ASP A 37 -16.50 -0.33 0.31
C ASP A 37 -16.20 -1.65 1.00
N PRO A 38 -17.20 -2.53 1.18
CA PRO A 38 -16.96 -3.80 1.85
C PRO A 38 -15.90 -4.68 1.17
N SER A 39 -15.79 -4.60 -0.17
CA SER A 39 -14.78 -5.39 -0.89
C SER A 39 -13.37 -4.93 -0.53
N GLU A 40 -13.18 -3.64 -0.31
CA GLU A 40 -11.89 -3.11 0.10
C GLU A 40 -11.55 -3.56 1.52
N CYS A 41 -12.54 -3.58 2.40
CA CYS A 41 -12.33 -4.06 3.77
C CYS A 41 -12.00 -5.55 3.79
N ASP A 42 -12.63 -6.34 2.94
CA ASP A 42 -12.34 -7.77 2.83
C ASP A 42 -10.91 -7.98 2.35
N GLU A 43 -10.48 -7.21 1.36
CA GLU A 43 -9.12 -7.32 0.85
C GLU A 43 -8.11 -6.90 1.92
N PHE A 44 -8.42 -5.86 2.69
CA PHE A 44 -7.58 -5.43 3.79
C PHE A 44 -7.40 -6.56 4.81
N ASP A 45 -8.48 -7.27 5.14
CA ASP A 45 -8.41 -8.38 6.08
C ASP A 45 -7.53 -9.51 5.53
N ILE A 46 -7.63 -9.78 4.23
CA ILE A 46 -6.79 -10.79 3.58
C ILE A 46 -5.31 -10.39 3.69
N ILE A 47 -5.00 -9.13 3.42
CA ILE A 47 -3.65 -8.62 3.52
C ILE A 47 -3.12 -8.77 4.95
N CYS A 48 -3.95 -8.44 5.93
CA CYS A 48 -3.54 -8.57 7.33
C CYS A 48 -3.18 -10.02 7.66
N ALA A 49 -3.98 -10.96 7.16
CA ALA A 49 -3.70 -12.38 7.40
C ALA A 49 -2.41 -12.81 6.70
N GLU A 50 -2.21 -12.36 5.46
CA GLU A 50 -1.02 -12.75 4.69
C GLU A 50 0.28 -12.25 5.31
N TYR A 51 0.25 -11.06 5.87
CA TYR A 51 1.46 -10.44 6.40
C TYR A 51 1.60 -10.55 7.92
N GLY A 52 0.69 -11.29 8.54
CA GLY A 52 0.77 -11.49 9.99
C GLY A 52 0.59 -10.21 10.78
N ILE A 53 -0.32 -9.35 10.34
CA ILE A 53 -0.62 -8.12 11.04
C ILE A 53 -1.61 -8.45 12.15
N ASP A 54 -1.13 -8.41 13.39
CA ASP A 54 -1.97 -8.75 14.54
C ASP A 54 -2.74 -7.52 15.04
N ASP A 55 -3.57 -7.73 16.05
CA ASP A 55 -4.41 -6.66 16.58
C ASP A 55 -3.60 -5.50 17.13
N GLU A 56 -2.47 -5.78 17.73
CA GLU A 56 -1.63 -4.73 18.31
C GLU A 56 -1.04 -3.86 17.20
N THR A 57 -0.53 -4.49 16.15
CA THR A 57 0.02 -3.76 15.01
C THR A 57 -1.08 -2.98 14.29
N TYR A 58 -2.27 -3.55 14.19
CA TYR A 58 -3.40 -2.87 13.59
C TYR A 58 -3.75 -1.60 14.38
N ARG A 59 -3.77 -1.70 15.71
CA ARG A 59 -4.08 -0.54 16.53
C ARG A 59 -3.01 0.54 16.40
N LEU A 60 -1.74 0.15 16.33
CA LEU A 60 -0.66 1.09 16.11
C LEU A 60 -0.84 1.83 14.78
N GLY A 61 -1.15 1.08 13.72
CA GLY A 61 -1.35 1.67 12.41
C GLY A 61 -2.55 2.60 12.37
N LYS A 62 -3.63 2.21 13.07
CA LYS A 62 -4.83 3.03 13.11
C LYS A 62 -4.58 4.35 13.83
N ALA A 63 -3.70 4.35 14.81
CA ALA A 63 -3.37 5.56 15.57
C ALA A 63 -2.27 6.39 14.90
N LEU A 64 -1.59 5.85 13.92
CA LEU A 64 -0.45 6.51 13.31
C LEU A 64 -0.91 7.56 12.31
N ASP A 65 -0.30 8.74 12.39
CA ASP A 65 -0.60 9.80 11.44
C ASP A 65 -0.15 9.37 10.05
N CYS A 66 -0.98 9.58 9.05
CA CYS A 66 -0.67 9.12 7.69
C CYS A 66 0.56 9.80 7.11
N MET A 67 0.87 11.03 7.52
CA MET A 67 2.08 11.70 7.05
C MET A 67 3.33 11.02 7.61
N VAL A 68 3.25 10.55 8.86
CA VAL A 68 4.34 9.79 9.45
C VAL A 68 4.47 8.44 8.72
N ALA A 69 3.34 7.81 8.41
CA ALA A 69 3.35 6.55 7.68
C ALA A 69 3.99 6.72 6.29
N LEU A 70 3.68 7.82 5.60
CA LEU A 70 4.29 8.12 4.31
C LEU A 70 5.80 8.27 4.41
N ASP A 71 6.25 8.98 5.45
CA ASP A 71 7.67 9.16 5.65
C ASP A 71 8.36 7.83 5.94
N MET A 72 7.72 6.97 6.71
CA MET A 72 8.24 5.65 6.98
C MET A 72 8.33 4.81 5.70
N MET A 73 7.31 4.88 4.84
CA MET A 73 7.34 4.17 3.57
C MET A 73 8.46 4.69 2.68
N LYS A 74 8.68 6.00 2.67
CA LYS A 74 9.75 6.60 1.89
C LYS A 74 11.12 6.06 2.28
N ARG A 75 11.28 5.65 3.53
CA ARG A 75 12.55 5.12 4.04
C ARG A 75 12.70 3.61 3.88
N MET A 76 11.70 2.95 3.35
CA MET A 76 11.78 1.50 3.11
C MET A 76 12.75 1.20 1.98
N SER A 77 13.14 -0.06 1.86
CA SER A 77 13.93 -0.49 0.72
C SER A 77 13.10 -0.40 -0.56
N ASP A 78 13.75 -0.44 -1.72
CA ASP A 78 13.04 -0.35 -2.99
C ASP A 78 12.01 -1.47 -3.14
N LEU A 79 12.37 -2.69 -2.78
CA LEU A 79 11.42 -3.80 -2.86
C LEU A 79 10.26 -3.63 -1.89
N GLN A 80 10.53 -3.14 -0.70
CA GLN A 80 9.46 -2.89 0.26
C GLN A 80 8.52 -1.79 -0.23
N LYS A 81 9.05 -0.73 -0.83
CA LYS A 81 8.22 0.34 -1.37
C LYS A 81 7.30 -0.18 -2.47
N ILE A 82 7.85 -0.97 -3.39
CA ILE A 82 7.05 -1.52 -4.48
C ILE A 82 6.00 -2.46 -3.92
N ALA A 83 6.37 -3.31 -2.97
CA ALA A 83 5.42 -4.23 -2.36
C ALA A 83 4.30 -3.48 -1.63
N ALA A 84 4.64 -2.43 -0.90
CA ALA A 84 3.63 -1.62 -0.20
C ALA A 84 2.68 -0.96 -1.20
N ALA A 85 3.21 -0.44 -2.31
CA ALA A 85 2.38 0.16 -3.34
C ALA A 85 1.45 -0.88 -3.97
N GLN A 86 1.92 -2.12 -4.14
CA GLN A 86 1.08 -3.18 -4.67
C GLN A 86 -0.05 -3.54 -3.71
N LEU A 87 0.20 -3.50 -2.40
CA LEU A 87 -0.85 -3.74 -1.42
C LEU A 87 -1.94 -2.66 -1.48
N LEU A 88 -1.53 -1.41 -1.63
CA LEU A 88 -2.48 -0.31 -1.79
C LEU A 88 -3.31 -0.49 -3.07
N THR A 89 -2.66 -0.90 -4.15
CA THR A 89 -3.33 -1.15 -5.42
C THR A 89 -4.34 -2.30 -5.30
N ARG A 90 -3.99 -3.35 -4.55
CA ARG A 90 -4.91 -4.47 -4.34
C ARG A 90 -6.22 -4.02 -3.70
N VAL A 91 -6.13 -3.11 -2.74
CA VAL A 91 -7.33 -2.61 -2.07
C VAL A 91 -8.19 -1.80 -3.05
N ILE A 92 -7.56 -0.95 -3.85
CA ILE A 92 -8.29 -0.17 -4.85
C ILE A 92 -8.96 -1.10 -5.86
N ASP A 93 -8.23 -2.11 -6.33
CA ASP A 93 -8.74 -3.02 -7.34
C ASP A 93 -9.82 -3.96 -6.83
N ALA A 94 -9.95 -4.09 -5.52
CA ALA A 94 -11.00 -4.92 -4.94
C ALA A 94 -12.39 -4.32 -5.21
N ASP A 95 -12.46 -3.00 -5.44
CA ASP A 95 -13.69 -2.34 -5.78
C ASP A 95 -13.73 -2.20 -7.29
N ALA A 96 -14.73 -2.78 -7.94
CA ALA A 96 -14.87 -2.71 -9.38
C ALA A 96 -15.06 -1.28 -9.87
N ASN A 97 -15.49 -0.37 -9.00
CA ASN A 97 -15.72 1.01 -9.36
C ASN A 97 -14.74 1.91 -8.61
N ALA A 98 -13.45 1.67 -8.83
CA ALA A 98 -12.41 2.43 -8.15
C ALA A 98 -12.64 3.94 -8.30
N ASP A 99 -12.53 4.63 -7.17
CA ASP A 99 -12.81 6.05 -7.13
C ASP A 99 -11.59 6.85 -7.60
N ASP A 100 -11.83 7.95 -8.29
CA ASP A 100 -10.76 8.82 -8.74
C ASP A 100 -9.92 9.35 -7.57
N ASN A 101 -10.56 9.56 -6.42
CA ASN A 101 -9.82 10.04 -5.24
C ASN A 101 -8.85 9.00 -4.72
N GLU A 102 -9.21 7.73 -4.81
CA GLU A 102 -8.30 6.65 -4.42
C GLU A 102 -7.10 6.59 -5.35
N ILE A 103 -7.35 6.72 -6.66
CA ILE A 103 -6.27 6.70 -7.65
C ILE A 103 -5.36 7.91 -7.47
N ARG A 104 -5.93 9.07 -7.18
CA ARG A 104 -5.14 10.27 -6.91
C ARG A 104 -4.27 10.10 -5.67
N LEU A 105 -4.83 9.52 -4.61
CA LEU A 105 -4.08 9.28 -3.40
C LEU A 105 -2.93 8.31 -3.65
N LEU A 106 -3.20 7.24 -4.39
CA LEU A 106 -2.14 6.29 -4.75
C LEU A 106 -1.02 6.99 -5.51
N ASN A 107 -1.37 7.85 -6.47
CA ASN A 107 -0.39 8.58 -7.24
C ASN A 107 0.45 9.52 -6.37
N VAL A 108 -0.19 10.19 -5.40
CA VAL A 108 0.53 11.06 -4.47
C VAL A 108 1.49 10.23 -3.62
N ILE A 109 1.04 9.10 -3.12
CA ILE A 109 1.86 8.22 -2.30
C ILE A 109 3.07 7.72 -3.11
N CYS A 110 2.83 7.27 -4.33
CA CYS A 110 3.90 6.75 -5.18
C CYS A 110 4.92 7.84 -5.53
N ARG A 111 4.45 9.05 -5.75
CA ARG A 111 5.34 10.15 -6.08
C ARG A 111 6.16 10.59 -4.87
N TYR A 112 5.51 10.72 -3.71
CA TYR A 112 6.19 11.16 -2.50
C TYR A 112 7.24 10.14 -2.05
N THR A 113 6.96 8.86 -2.18
CA THR A 113 7.87 7.81 -1.72
C THR A 113 8.92 7.43 -2.77
N GLY A 114 8.74 7.87 -4.01
CA GLY A 114 9.67 7.55 -5.08
C GLY A 114 9.36 6.26 -5.82
N VAL A 115 8.23 5.62 -5.52
CA VAL A 115 7.85 4.37 -6.19
C VAL A 115 7.68 4.58 -7.68
N ASP A 116 7.15 5.71 -8.11
CA ASP A 116 6.96 6.00 -9.53
C ASP A 116 8.28 5.98 -10.27
N LEU A 117 9.37 6.47 -9.66
CA LEU A 117 10.68 6.43 -10.29
C LEU A 117 11.20 5.01 -10.41
N LEU A 118 10.90 4.17 -9.42
CA LEU A 118 11.32 2.78 -9.45
C LEU A 118 10.58 2.01 -10.54
N ILE A 119 9.29 2.26 -10.68
CA ILE A 119 8.50 1.62 -11.71
C ILE A 119 8.94 2.07 -13.09
N ASP A 120 9.20 3.36 -13.28
CA ASP A 120 9.67 3.88 -14.55
C ASP A 120 11.02 3.27 -14.92
N ALA A 121 11.91 3.13 -13.94
CA ALA A 121 13.24 2.60 -14.21
C ALA A 121 13.22 1.13 -14.59
N HIS A 122 12.26 0.37 -14.04
CA HIS A 122 12.22 -1.08 -14.27
C HIS A 122 11.10 -1.53 -15.19
N GLY A 123 10.08 -0.70 -15.35
CA GLY A 123 8.91 -1.07 -16.11
C GLY A 123 8.92 -0.62 -17.53
N ASP A 124 9.82 0.28 -17.88
CA ASP A 124 9.87 0.80 -19.20
C ASP A 124 10.81 0.05 -20.00
N GLU A 125 10.49 -1.06 -20.50
CA GLU A 125 11.33 -1.79 -21.22
C GLU A 125 11.14 -1.63 -22.50
N GLY A 126 10.37 -0.95 -22.77
CA GLY A 126 10.13 -0.55 -24.08
C GLY A 126 10.31 -1.56 -25.06
#